data_0639c926c59ee32398790b902c330e18
#
_entry.id   0639c926c59ee32398790b902c330e18
#
_cell.length_a   1.000
_cell.length_b   1.000
_cell.length_c   1.000
_cell.angle_alpha   90.00
_cell.angle_beta   90.00
_cell.angle_gamma   90.00
#
_symmetry.space_group_name_H-M   'P 1'
#
loop_
_entity.id
_entity.type
_entity.pdbx_description
1 polymer ?
#
loop_
_entity_poly.entity_id
_entity_poly.type
_entity_poly.pdbx_seq_one_letter_code
_entity_poly.pdbx_strand_id
1 'polypeptide(L)'
;YDEFMQFNNFYQEAQVIIDNPTFQTDLNFRIDRLNDFRRDIENAPMPQWMMDDLQAMYDGFPTGTAVRSRSSTNNEDLPGFSGAGLYDSKTHHLDEGHISKTIKQVYASMWNFRAYEERDFYRIDHFMAAMGVLCHPNFDSEKSNGVGISIDPIYETEDTFYLNTQVGESLITNPDPNSVPEEILLYEDPNQGGGYLVLRLSNLVNPGELVMDQVYLNQMREYLSVIHDEFAILYDVVNAEGFGVDIEYN
;
A
#
# COMPACT_ATOMS: atom_id res chain seq x y z
N TYR A 1 5.24 2.85 16.39
CA TYR A 1 3.80 2.80 16.62
C TYR A 1 3.50 2.51 18.09
N ASP A 2 3.92 1.38 18.64
CA ASP A 2 3.57 0.93 19.99
C ASP A 2 3.94 1.91 21.09
N GLU A 3 5.13 2.47 21.06
CA GLU A 3 5.58 3.50 22.00
C GLU A 3 4.67 4.75 21.98
N PHE A 4 4.23 5.16 20.80
CA PHE A 4 3.28 6.28 20.65
C PHE A 4 1.90 5.93 21.23
N MET A 5 1.38 4.73 20.95
CA MET A 5 0.10 4.26 21.48
C MET A 5 0.12 4.14 22.99
N GLN A 6 1.21 3.60 23.56
CA GLN A 6 1.40 3.46 25.00
C GLN A 6 1.55 4.82 25.69
N PHE A 7 2.35 5.73 25.12
CA PHE A 7 2.57 7.07 25.67
C PHE A 7 1.25 7.85 25.84
N ASN A 8 0.30 7.67 24.93
CA ASN A 8 -1.00 8.34 24.96
C ASN A 8 -2.11 7.50 25.61
N ASN A 9 -1.82 6.32 26.15
CA ASN A 9 -2.80 5.36 26.71
C ASN A 9 -3.86 4.89 25.69
N PHE A 10 -3.58 4.92 24.41
CA PHE A 10 -4.54 4.57 23.36
C PHE A 10 -4.94 3.10 23.36
N TYR A 11 -4.10 2.20 23.83
CA TYR A 11 -4.48 0.79 23.98
C TYR A 11 -5.58 0.60 25.03
N GLN A 12 -5.52 1.35 26.14
CA GLN A 12 -6.56 1.34 27.17
C GLN A 12 -7.86 1.97 26.65
N GLU A 13 -7.74 3.06 25.89
CA GLU A 13 -8.90 3.70 25.26
C GLU A 13 -9.56 2.79 24.23
N ALA A 14 -8.78 2.16 23.35
CA ALA A 14 -9.26 1.20 22.37
C ALA A 14 -10.00 0.04 23.03
N GLN A 15 -9.48 -0.49 24.15
CA GLN A 15 -10.15 -1.55 24.90
C GLN A 15 -11.51 -1.08 25.43
N VAL A 16 -11.59 0.11 26.00
CA VAL A 16 -12.87 0.69 26.48
C VAL A 16 -13.87 0.87 25.35
N ILE A 17 -13.41 1.29 24.16
CA ILE A 17 -14.26 1.44 22.97
C ILE A 17 -14.80 0.07 22.54
N ILE A 18 -13.92 -0.93 22.41
CA ILE A 18 -14.29 -2.29 21.95
C ILE A 18 -15.21 -2.98 22.96
N ASP A 19 -14.98 -2.83 24.25
CA ASP A 19 -15.81 -3.44 25.30
C ASP A 19 -17.20 -2.79 25.46
N ASN A 20 -17.45 -1.68 24.79
CA ASN A 20 -18.75 -1.01 24.86
C ASN A 20 -19.83 -1.85 24.14
N PRO A 21 -20.92 -2.27 24.81
CA PRO A 21 -21.98 -3.06 24.20
C PRO A 21 -22.64 -2.39 22.98
N THR A 22 -22.77 -1.06 22.98
CA THR A 22 -23.32 -0.32 21.83
C THR A 22 -22.38 -0.38 20.64
N PHE A 23 -21.05 -0.32 20.87
CA PHE A 23 -20.05 -0.47 19.83
C PHE A 23 -20.16 -1.84 19.13
N GLN A 24 -20.46 -2.89 19.91
CA GLN A 24 -20.61 -4.25 19.38
C GLN A 24 -21.90 -4.45 18.57
N THR A 25 -22.95 -3.70 18.85
CA THR A 25 -24.28 -3.96 18.31
C THR A 25 -24.81 -2.89 17.35
N ASP A 26 -24.27 -1.67 17.38
CA ASP A 26 -24.71 -0.54 16.55
C ASP A 26 -23.57 -0.11 15.61
N LEU A 27 -23.81 -0.36 14.31
CA LEU A 27 -22.84 -0.06 13.25
C LEU A 27 -22.51 1.44 13.16
N ASN A 28 -23.50 2.32 13.26
CA ASN A 28 -23.28 3.75 13.16
C ASN A 28 -22.46 4.27 14.34
N PHE A 29 -22.81 3.81 15.54
CA PHE A 29 -22.03 4.13 16.74
C PHE A 29 -20.58 3.65 16.61
N ARG A 30 -20.35 2.45 16.05
CA ARG A 30 -19.00 1.92 15.80
C ARG A 30 -18.22 2.81 14.84
N ILE A 31 -18.81 3.18 13.71
CA ILE A 31 -18.18 4.08 12.73
C ILE A 31 -17.81 5.41 13.38
N ASP A 32 -18.73 6.02 14.13
CA ASP A 32 -18.49 7.32 14.77
C ASP A 32 -17.38 7.23 15.82
N ARG A 33 -17.39 6.19 16.65
CA ARG A 33 -16.36 6.00 17.68
C ARG A 33 -14.97 5.73 17.11
N LEU A 34 -14.87 4.93 16.03
CA LEU A 34 -13.59 4.72 15.35
C LEU A 34 -13.08 6.01 14.69
N ASN A 35 -13.97 6.81 14.10
CA ASN A 35 -13.59 8.11 13.54
C ASN A 35 -13.14 9.10 14.63
N ASP A 36 -13.79 9.11 15.79
CA ASP A 36 -13.37 9.92 16.95
C ASP A 36 -11.98 9.48 17.42
N PHE A 37 -11.78 8.19 17.62
CA PHE A 37 -10.52 7.64 18.07
C PHE A 37 -9.36 7.92 17.07
N ARG A 38 -9.61 7.83 15.78
CA ARG A 38 -8.63 8.25 14.76
C ARG A 38 -8.25 9.71 14.92
N ARG A 39 -9.22 10.60 15.12
CA ARG A 39 -8.93 12.03 15.36
C ARG A 39 -8.12 12.27 16.64
N ASP A 40 -8.37 11.49 17.69
CA ASP A 40 -7.60 11.56 18.92
C ASP A 40 -6.14 11.15 18.67
N ILE A 41 -5.89 10.06 17.92
CA ILE A 41 -4.56 9.63 17.49
C ILE A 41 -3.85 10.71 16.65
N GLU A 42 -4.52 11.29 15.68
CA GLU A 42 -3.96 12.33 14.79
C GLU A 42 -3.54 13.60 15.55
N ASN A 43 -4.29 13.94 16.62
CA ASN A 43 -4.06 15.16 17.38
C ASN A 43 -3.20 14.97 18.63
N ALA A 44 -2.90 13.73 19.01
CA ALA A 44 -2.14 13.42 20.21
C ALA A 44 -0.69 13.94 20.17
N PRO A 45 -0.11 14.25 21.34
CA PRO A 45 1.31 14.56 21.41
C PRO A 45 2.16 13.33 21.12
N MET A 46 3.31 13.56 20.48
CA MET A 46 4.31 12.52 20.24
C MET A 46 5.48 12.71 21.22
N PRO A 47 6.09 11.64 21.73
CA PRO A 47 7.29 11.74 22.58
C PRO A 47 8.38 12.56 21.89
N GLN A 48 9.10 13.41 22.65
CA GLN A 48 10.10 14.31 22.05
C GLN A 48 11.20 13.55 21.30
N TRP A 49 11.67 12.44 21.83
CA TRP A 49 12.68 11.64 21.15
C TRP A 49 12.20 11.10 19.79
N MET A 50 10.91 10.72 19.67
CA MET A 50 10.34 10.33 18.37
C MET A 50 10.25 11.52 17.41
N MET A 51 9.90 12.72 17.93
CA MET A 51 9.92 13.95 17.13
C MET A 51 11.33 14.21 16.59
N ASP A 52 12.35 14.10 17.45
CA ASP A 52 13.74 14.34 17.08
C ASP A 52 14.23 13.32 16.02
N ASP A 53 13.90 12.03 16.19
CA ASP A 53 14.27 10.97 15.25
C ASP A 53 13.56 11.13 13.90
N LEU A 54 12.27 11.49 13.90
CA LEU A 54 11.51 11.76 12.68
C LEU A 54 12.05 13.00 11.95
N GLN A 55 12.47 14.03 12.68
CA GLN A 55 13.10 15.20 12.09
C GLN A 55 14.45 14.83 11.46
N ALA A 56 15.28 14.06 12.16
CA ALA A 56 16.57 13.60 11.65
C ALA A 56 16.40 12.74 10.39
N MET A 57 15.39 11.86 10.35
CA MET A 57 15.04 11.10 9.14
C MET A 57 14.61 12.04 8.00
N TYR A 58 13.75 13.00 8.28
CA TYR A 58 13.25 13.96 7.28
C TYR A 58 14.36 14.84 6.70
N ASP A 59 15.29 15.27 7.54
CA ASP A 59 16.46 16.07 7.13
C ASP A 59 17.45 15.27 6.24
N GLY A 60 17.34 13.95 6.23
CA GLY A 60 18.10 13.07 5.32
C GLY A 60 17.62 13.10 3.87
N PHE A 61 16.40 13.59 3.60
CA PHE A 61 15.91 13.77 2.24
C PHE A 61 16.43 15.07 1.61
N PRO A 62 16.53 15.16 0.28
CA PRO A 62 16.91 16.39 -0.38
C PRO A 62 16.01 17.56 0.01
N THR A 63 16.61 18.73 0.27
CA THR A 63 15.85 19.93 0.64
C THR A 63 14.79 20.27 -0.40
N GLY A 64 13.59 20.52 0.04
CA GLY A 64 12.47 20.86 -0.84
C GLY A 64 11.71 19.65 -1.41
N THR A 65 12.00 18.45 -0.91
CA THR A 65 11.31 17.22 -1.32
C THR A 65 10.11 16.94 -0.41
N ALA A 66 8.93 16.79 -1.00
CA ALA A 66 7.80 16.19 -0.30
C ALA A 66 8.07 14.70 -0.03
N VAL A 67 7.61 14.19 1.11
CA VAL A 67 7.88 12.80 1.54
C VAL A 67 6.59 12.01 1.58
N ARG A 68 6.55 10.89 0.86
CA ARG A 68 5.48 9.92 0.94
C ARG A 68 5.71 8.99 2.10
N SER A 69 4.72 8.85 2.98
CA SER A 69 4.69 7.92 4.10
C SER A 69 3.69 6.81 3.78
N ARG A 70 4.19 5.60 3.52
CA ARG A 70 3.38 4.42 3.21
C ARG A 70 3.18 3.57 4.46
N SER A 71 1.96 3.09 4.64
CA SER A 71 1.67 2.07 5.65
C SER A 71 2.41 0.77 5.34
N SER A 72 2.88 0.10 6.38
CA SER A 72 3.51 -1.21 6.32
C SER A 72 3.21 -1.94 7.63
N THR A 73 2.20 -2.79 7.63
CA THR A 73 1.73 -3.46 8.84
C THR A 73 2.27 -4.87 8.95
N ASN A 74 2.35 -5.37 10.19
CA ASN A 74 2.72 -6.75 10.45
C ASN A 74 1.59 -7.76 10.20
N ASN A 75 0.42 -7.30 9.72
CA ASN A 75 -0.75 -8.12 9.42
C ASN A 75 -1.27 -7.88 7.98
N GLU A 76 -0.42 -7.43 7.06
CA GLU A 76 -0.81 -7.15 5.69
C GLU A 76 -0.93 -8.46 4.87
N ASP A 77 0.01 -9.39 5.06
CA ASP A 77 0.07 -10.66 4.32
C ASP A 77 0.10 -11.85 5.29
N LEU A 78 -1.06 -12.15 5.88
CA LEU A 78 -1.21 -13.34 6.72
C LEU A 78 -1.87 -14.48 5.93
N PRO A 79 -1.61 -15.75 6.27
CA PRO A 79 -2.30 -16.88 5.64
C PRO A 79 -3.83 -16.73 5.70
N GLY A 80 -4.44 -16.56 4.53
CA GLY A 80 -5.90 -16.39 4.40
C GLY A 80 -6.42 -14.97 4.67
N PHE A 81 -5.54 -14.00 4.89
CA PHE A 81 -5.90 -12.59 5.06
C PHE A 81 -4.99 -11.69 4.23
N SER A 82 -5.56 -10.81 3.43
CA SER A 82 -4.83 -9.73 2.75
C SER A 82 -5.26 -8.37 3.31
N GLY A 83 -4.30 -7.66 3.87
CA GLY A 83 -4.48 -6.29 4.36
C GLY A 83 -4.24 -5.22 3.30
N ALA A 84 -3.99 -5.61 2.07
CA ALA A 84 -3.70 -4.69 0.98
C ALA A 84 -4.82 -3.65 0.79
N GLY A 85 -4.45 -2.37 0.76
CA GLY A 85 -5.38 -1.26 0.58
C GLY A 85 -6.30 -0.98 1.78
N LEU A 86 -6.07 -1.60 2.94
CA LEU A 86 -6.84 -1.31 4.17
C LEU A 86 -6.37 -0.04 4.87
N TYR A 87 -5.11 0.34 4.69
CA TYR A 87 -4.45 1.41 5.45
C TYR A 87 -4.10 2.59 4.54
N ASP A 88 -4.04 3.78 5.14
CA ASP A 88 -3.77 5.02 4.42
C ASP A 88 -2.27 5.26 4.26
N SER A 89 -1.89 5.73 3.07
CA SER A 89 -0.60 6.38 2.82
C SER A 89 -0.79 7.88 2.65
N LYS A 90 0.14 8.70 3.15
CA LYS A 90 0.03 10.16 3.13
C LYS A 90 1.30 10.82 2.61
N THR A 91 1.14 11.89 1.86
CA THR A 91 2.27 12.75 1.46
C THR A 91 2.40 13.89 2.46
N HIS A 92 3.61 14.12 2.94
CA HIS A 92 3.98 15.28 3.73
C HIS A 92 4.50 16.39 2.82
N HIS A 93 3.78 17.50 2.73
CA HIS A 93 4.17 18.66 1.96
C HIS A 93 5.00 19.62 2.81
N LEU A 94 5.80 20.46 2.14
CA LEU A 94 6.77 21.36 2.79
C LEU A 94 6.16 22.40 3.73
N ASP A 95 4.89 22.75 3.54
CA ASP A 95 4.15 23.74 4.33
C ASP A 95 3.35 23.14 5.50
N GLU A 96 3.44 21.83 5.71
CA GLU A 96 2.65 21.12 6.70
C GLU A 96 3.28 21.04 8.10
N GLY A 97 4.46 21.63 8.26
CA GLY A 97 5.19 21.66 9.52
C GLY A 97 6.00 20.37 9.75
N HIS A 98 5.90 19.78 10.93
CA HIS A 98 6.69 18.60 11.29
C HIS A 98 6.08 17.32 10.70
N ILE A 99 6.92 16.41 10.16
CA ILE A 99 6.49 15.16 9.51
C ILE A 99 5.68 14.23 10.42
N SER A 100 5.80 14.37 11.75
CA SER A 100 4.99 13.62 12.72
C SER A 100 3.49 13.76 12.51
N LYS A 101 3.03 14.87 11.91
CA LYS A 101 1.62 15.04 11.53
C LYS A 101 1.17 13.94 10.57
N THR A 102 1.94 13.74 9.52
CA THR A 102 1.67 12.73 8.49
C THR A 102 1.82 11.31 9.04
N ILE A 103 2.86 11.06 9.85
CA ILE A 103 3.06 9.76 10.51
C ILE A 103 1.86 9.40 11.39
N LYS A 104 1.33 10.34 12.19
CA LYS A 104 0.16 10.10 13.02
C LYS A 104 -1.10 9.80 12.20
N GLN A 105 -1.27 10.41 11.02
CA GLN A 105 -2.37 10.07 10.11
C GLN A 105 -2.27 8.63 9.59
N VAL A 106 -1.04 8.18 9.25
CA VAL A 106 -0.81 6.78 8.89
C VAL A 106 -1.09 5.85 10.07
N TYR A 107 -0.63 6.18 11.28
CA TYR A 107 -0.94 5.42 12.49
C TYR A 107 -2.45 5.33 12.76
N ALA A 108 -3.17 6.43 12.59
CA ALA A 108 -4.62 6.49 12.78
C ALA A 108 -5.38 5.57 11.81
N SER A 109 -4.81 5.30 10.62
CA SER A 109 -5.45 4.44 9.63
C SER A 109 -5.60 2.98 10.09
N MET A 110 -4.81 2.52 11.08
CA MET A 110 -5.02 1.23 11.75
C MET A 110 -6.42 1.08 12.32
N TRP A 111 -7.05 2.18 12.71
CA TRP A 111 -8.35 2.22 13.35
C TRP A 111 -9.46 2.73 12.43
N ASN A 112 -9.24 2.75 11.11
CA ASN A 112 -10.33 3.01 10.19
C ASN A 112 -11.37 1.87 10.24
N PHE A 113 -12.61 2.19 9.94
CA PHE A 113 -13.72 1.25 10.06
C PHE A 113 -13.49 -0.03 9.28
N ARG A 114 -13.06 0.08 8.01
CA ARG A 114 -12.82 -1.08 7.16
C ARG A 114 -11.72 -1.98 7.72
N ALA A 115 -10.59 -1.42 8.13
CA ALA A 115 -9.49 -2.18 8.71
C ALA A 115 -9.87 -2.84 10.04
N TYR A 116 -10.71 -2.18 10.86
CA TYR A 116 -11.26 -2.76 12.08
C TYR A 116 -12.15 -3.98 11.74
N GLU A 117 -13.14 -3.82 10.88
CA GLU A 117 -14.08 -4.88 10.50
C GLU A 117 -13.38 -6.08 9.88
N GLU A 118 -12.41 -5.86 9.00
CA GLU A 118 -11.63 -6.93 8.38
C GLU A 118 -10.83 -7.72 9.44
N ARG A 119 -10.13 -7.05 10.34
CA ARG A 119 -9.44 -7.75 11.44
C ARG A 119 -10.39 -8.51 12.35
N ASP A 120 -11.53 -7.93 12.70
CA ASP A 120 -12.54 -8.58 13.53
C ASP A 120 -13.11 -9.83 12.84
N PHE A 121 -13.46 -9.72 11.57
CA PHE A 121 -13.96 -10.83 10.76
C PHE A 121 -12.98 -12.00 10.68
N TYR A 122 -11.69 -11.71 10.45
CA TYR A 122 -10.64 -12.71 10.38
C TYR A 122 -10.06 -13.11 11.74
N ARG A 123 -10.59 -12.53 12.84
CA ARG A 123 -10.16 -12.79 14.22
C ARG A 123 -8.68 -12.46 14.46
N ILE A 124 -8.20 -11.41 13.82
CA ILE A 124 -6.87 -10.86 14.06
C ILE A 124 -6.95 -9.95 15.28
N ASP A 125 -6.07 -10.18 16.25
CA ASP A 125 -6.02 -9.37 17.46
C ASP A 125 -5.64 -7.93 17.13
N HIS A 126 -6.54 -6.98 17.41
CA HIS A 126 -6.35 -5.56 17.17
C HIS A 126 -5.12 -4.98 17.88
N PHE A 127 -4.75 -5.55 19.04
CA PHE A 127 -3.65 -5.09 19.87
C PHE A 127 -2.29 -5.69 19.49
N MET A 128 -2.31 -6.76 18.68
CA MET A 128 -1.09 -7.34 18.11
C MET A 128 -0.75 -6.76 16.73
N ALA A 129 -1.68 -6.01 16.15
CA ALA A 129 -1.45 -5.31 14.89
C ALA A 129 -0.61 -4.04 15.13
N ALA A 130 0.49 -3.89 14.41
CA ALA A 130 1.40 -2.77 14.52
C ALA A 130 1.66 -2.13 13.15
N MET A 131 1.86 -0.80 13.14
CA MET A 131 2.09 -0.01 11.94
C MET A 131 3.56 0.40 11.85
N GLY A 132 4.27 -0.16 10.88
CA GLY A 132 5.48 0.43 10.33
C GLY A 132 5.13 1.50 9.30
N VAL A 133 6.04 2.42 9.05
CA VAL A 133 5.87 3.46 8.01
C VAL A 133 7.12 3.51 7.16
N LEU A 134 6.97 3.24 5.88
CA LEU A 134 8.02 3.43 4.89
C LEU A 134 7.96 4.87 4.36
N CYS A 135 9.03 5.64 4.54
CA CYS A 135 9.15 7.00 4.03
C CYS A 135 10.08 7.05 2.83
N HIS A 136 9.63 7.69 1.74
CA HIS A 136 10.44 7.90 0.55
C HIS A 136 10.11 9.26 -0.09
N PRO A 137 10.96 9.80 -0.99
CA PRO A 137 10.61 11.00 -1.74
C PRO A 137 9.27 10.84 -2.44
N ASN A 138 8.40 11.85 -2.37
CA ASN A 138 7.20 11.86 -3.19
C ASN A 138 7.59 12.10 -4.64
N PHE A 139 7.04 11.31 -5.54
CA PHE A 139 7.23 11.52 -6.98
C PHE A 139 6.09 12.39 -7.46
N ASP A 140 6.41 13.61 -7.89
CA ASP A 140 5.44 14.53 -8.49
C ASP A 140 5.39 14.29 -10.00
N SER A 141 4.20 14.37 -10.56
CA SER A 141 3.99 14.23 -12.01
C SER A 141 4.33 12.82 -12.52
N GLU A 142 3.90 11.80 -11.83
CA GLU A 142 3.99 10.43 -12.30
C GLU A 142 3.37 10.30 -13.69
N LYS A 143 4.06 9.61 -14.61
CA LYS A 143 3.49 9.33 -15.94
C LYS A 143 2.47 8.23 -15.89
N SER A 144 2.72 7.27 -15.04
CA SER A 144 1.87 6.11 -14.79
C SER A 144 2.16 5.52 -13.41
N ASN A 145 1.22 4.77 -12.90
CA ASN A 145 1.40 3.91 -11.75
C ASN A 145 0.74 2.56 -12.02
N GLY A 146 1.12 1.54 -11.27
CA GLY A 146 0.60 0.23 -11.54
C GLY A 146 0.95 -0.83 -10.50
N VAL A 147 0.43 -2.01 -10.78
CA VAL A 147 0.76 -3.25 -10.10
C VAL A 147 1.38 -4.22 -11.11
N GLY A 148 2.48 -4.85 -10.73
CA GLY A 148 3.13 -5.90 -11.49
C GLY A 148 3.19 -7.18 -10.66
N ILE A 149 2.80 -8.30 -11.25
CA ILE A 149 2.88 -9.60 -10.60
C ILE A 149 3.81 -10.48 -11.43
N SER A 150 4.76 -11.11 -10.78
CA SER A 150 5.80 -11.92 -11.43
C SER A 150 5.32 -13.28 -11.96
N ILE A 151 4.02 -13.47 -12.02
CA ILE A 151 3.31 -14.55 -12.71
C ILE A 151 1.99 -14.00 -13.29
N ASP A 152 1.29 -14.77 -14.11
CA ASP A 152 -0.10 -14.49 -14.46
C ASP A 152 -1.06 -15.16 -13.45
N PRO A 153 -1.65 -14.41 -12.52
CA PRO A 153 -2.52 -14.99 -11.48
C PRO A 153 -3.96 -15.21 -11.96
N ILE A 154 -4.30 -14.78 -13.18
CA ILE A 154 -5.68 -14.74 -13.69
C ILE A 154 -5.92 -15.88 -14.69
N TYR A 155 -5.04 -16.00 -15.69
CA TYR A 155 -5.20 -16.98 -16.78
C TYR A 155 -4.20 -18.12 -16.65
N GLU A 156 -3.29 -18.06 -15.67
CA GLU A 156 -2.24 -19.06 -15.42
C GLU A 156 -1.39 -19.34 -16.67
N THR A 157 -1.12 -18.30 -17.46
CA THR A 157 -0.29 -18.39 -18.66
C THR A 157 1.17 -18.56 -18.23
N GLU A 158 1.78 -19.66 -18.67
CA GLU A 158 3.19 -19.96 -18.37
C GLU A 158 4.14 -18.89 -18.94
N ASP A 159 5.26 -18.65 -18.27
CA ASP A 159 6.34 -17.74 -18.69
C ASP A 159 5.83 -16.32 -18.98
N THR A 160 4.92 -15.82 -18.13
CA THR A 160 4.37 -14.46 -18.24
C THR A 160 4.27 -13.75 -16.91
N PHE A 161 4.45 -12.44 -16.97
CA PHE A 161 4.18 -11.50 -15.90
C PHE A 161 2.88 -10.75 -16.16
N TYR A 162 2.14 -10.40 -15.13
CA TYR A 162 0.92 -9.60 -15.23
C TYR A 162 1.20 -8.16 -14.87
N LEU A 163 0.76 -7.22 -15.70
CA LEU A 163 0.81 -5.78 -15.44
C LEU A 163 -0.59 -5.17 -15.48
N ASN A 164 -0.89 -4.34 -14.48
CA ASN A 164 -2.07 -3.50 -14.45
C ASN A 164 -1.64 -2.06 -14.24
N THR A 165 -1.80 -1.18 -15.23
CA THR A 165 -1.19 0.15 -15.30
C THR A 165 -2.23 1.22 -15.58
N GLN A 166 -2.12 2.38 -14.94
CA GLN A 166 -2.94 3.55 -15.25
C GLN A 166 -2.09 4.81 -15.36
N VAL A 167 -2.62 5.78 -16.09
CA VAL A 167 -1.97 7.08 -16.32
C VAL A 167 -1.94 7.92 -15.05
N GLY A 168 -0.79 8.53 -14.78
CA GLY A 168 -0.60 9.49 -13.71
C GLY A 168 -0.78 8.87 -12.33
N GLU A 169 -1.40 9.62 -11.43
CA GLU A 169 -1.64 9.23 -10.04
C GLU A 169 -2.98 8.49 -9.84
N SER A 170 -3.65 8.07 -10.93
CA SER A 170 -4.93 7.36 -10.86
C SER A 170 -4.77 6.01 -10.18
N LEU A 171 -5.53 5.78 -9.10
CA LEU A 171 -5.44 4.55 -8.31
C LEU A 171 -5.80 3.31 -9.14
N ILE A 172 -4.99 2.26 -9.01
CA ILE A 172 -5.22 0.95 -9.62
C ILE A 172 -6.07 0.05 -8.71
N THR A 173 -5.73 -0.01 -7.42
CA THR A 173 -6.36 -0.93 -6.46
C THR A 173 -7.74 -0.46 -5.98
N ASN A 174 -8.07 0.81 -6.13
CA ASN A 174 -9.40 1.36 -5.86
C ASN A 174 -9.66 2.50 -6.85
N PRO A 175 -9.83 2.18 -8.14
CA PRO A 175 -9.92 3.18 -9.19
C PRO A 175 -11.17 4.04 -9.05
N ASP A 176 -11.10 5.26 -9.57
CA ASP A 176 -12.29 6.09 -9.75
C ASP A 176 -13.34 5.34 -10.59
N PRO A 177 -14.64 5.55 -10.36
CA PRO A 177 -15.71 4.77 -11.01
C PRO A 177 -15.68 4.73 -12.54
N ASN A 178 -14.97 5.65 -13.17
CA ASN A 178 -14.81 5.74 -14.62
C ASN A 178 -13.39 5.44 -15.10
N SER A 179 -12.48 5.03 -14.23
CA SER A 179 -11.10 4.67 -14.59
C SER A 179 -11.02 3.20 -14.95
N VAL A 180 -10.55 2.91 -16.17
CA VAL A 180 -10.29 1.55 -16.64
C VAL A 180 -8.79 1.46 -16.93
N PRO A 181 -8.02 0.76 -16.09
CA PRO A 181 -6.57 0.61 -16.29
C PRO A 181 -6.24 -0.33 -17.45
N GLU A 182 -5.03 -0.18 -17.98
CA GLU A 182 -4.44 -1.11 -18.94
C GLU A 182 -4.08 -2.43 -18.26
N GLU A 183 -4.32 -3.55 -18.95
CA GLU A 183 -3.86 -4.87 -18.52
C GLU A 183 -3.03 -5.52 -19.62
N ILE A 184 -1.85 -5.99 -19.25
CA ILE A 184 -0.89 -6.63 -20.16
C ILE A 184 -0.36 -7.92 -19.54
N LEU A 185 -0.30 -8.99 -20.34
CA LEU A 185 0.59 -10.11 -20.06
C LEU A 185 1.92 -9.84 -20.77
N LEU A 186 2.97 -9.80 -20.00
CA LEU A 186 4.32 -9.52 -20.48
C LEU A 186 5.09 -10.85 -20.53
N TYR A 187 5.42 -11.34 -21.72
CA TYR A 187 6.16 -12.59 -21.87
C TYR A 187 7.58 -12.47 -21.33
N GLU A 188 8.07 -13.50 -20.66
CA GLU A 188 9.49 -13.54 -20.23
C GLU A 188 10.44 -13.46 -21.42
N ASP A 189 10.16 -14.22 -22.49
CA ASP A 189 10.91 -14.08 -23.76
C ASP A 189 10.36 -12.88 -24.56
N PRO A 190 11.16 -11.79 -24.75
CA PRO A 190 10.74 -10.62 -25.51
C PRO A 190 10.48 -10.91 -27.00
N ASN A 191 10.90 -12.08 -27.51
CA ASN A 191 10.67 -12.48 -28.90
C ASN A 191 9.36 -13.23 -29.10
N GLN A 192 8.76 -13.75 -28.02
CA GLN A 192 7.48 -14.43 -28.06
C GLN A 192 6.36 -13.41 -28.29
N GLY A 193 5.54 -13.60 -29.32
CA GLY A 193 4.35 -12.77 -29.55
C GLY A 193 4.57 -11.26 -29.70
N GLY A 194 5.81 -10.81 -29.88
CA GLY A 194 6.18 -9.39 -29.85
C GLY A 194 6.48 -8.88 -28.43
N GLY A 195 6.61 -9.80 -27.48
CA GLY A 195 7.02 -9.53 -26.09
C GLY A 195 5.88 -9.30 -25.10
N TYR A 196 4.65 -9.11 -25.56
CA TYR A 196 3.50 -8.90 -24.68
C TYR A 196 2.17 -9.17 -25.38
N LEU A 197 1.12 -9.38 -24.57
CA LEU A 197 -0.27 -9.46 -25.02
C LEU A 197 -1.11 -8.42 -24.25
N VAL A 198 -1.76 -7.52 -24.99
CA VAL A 198 -2.71 -6.55 -24.40
C VAL A 198 -4.04 -7.24 -24.15
N LEU A 199 -4.45 -7.32 -22.90
CA LEU A 199 -5.75 -7.84 -22.47
C LEU A 199 -6.81 -6.74 -22.50
N ARG A 200 -6.42 -5.52 -22.07
CA ARG A 200 -7.28 -4.35 -22.03
C ARG A 200 -6.45 -3.08 -22.17
N LEU A 201 -6.95 -2.09 -22.89
CA LEU A 201 -6.35 -0.77 -22.98
C LEU A 201 -6.92 0.15 -21.89
N SER A 202 -6.09 1.09 -21.42
CA SER A 202 -6.55 2.18 -20.57
C SER A 202 -7.52 3.07 -21.33
N ASN A 203 -8.54 3.56 -20.63
CA ASN A 203 -9.45 4.58 -21.17
C ASN A 203 -8.93 6.02 -21.01
N LEU A 204 -7.76 6.22 -20.42
CA LEU A 204 -7.13 7.53 -20.19
C LEU A 204 -6.03 7.85 -21.21
N VAL A 205 -5.75 6.95 -22.15
CA VAL A 205 -4.88 7.19 -23.32
C VAL A 205 -5.70 7.26 -24.61
N ASN A 206 -5.08 7.70 -25.71
CA ASN A 206 -5.77 7.69 -26.99
C ASN A 206 -6.05 6.24 -27.45
N PRO A 207 -7.13 6.02 -28.23
CA PRO A 207 -7.45 4.69 -28.71
C PRO A 207 -6.28 4.03 -29.47
N GLY A 208 -5.84 2.87 -29.01
CA GLY A 208 -4.74 2.10 -29.56
C GLY A 208 -3.35 2.45 -29.02
N GLU A 209 -3.22 3.43 -28.16
CA GLU A 209 -1.98 3.73 -27.45
C GLU A 209 -1.90 2.90 -26.14
N LEU A 210 -0.68 2.59 -25.74
CA LEU A 210 -0.38 1.96 -24.45
C LEU A 210 -0.01 3.04 -23.42
N VAL A 211 -0.27 2.75 -22.16
CA VAL A 211 0.21 3.58 -21.03
C VAL A 211 1.72 3.48 -20.92
N MET A 212 2.27 2.27 -21.05
CA MET A 212 3.71 2.02 -21.11
C MET A 212 4.18 1.76 -22.53
N ASP A 213 5.21 2.47 -22.98
CA ASP A 213 5.86 2.14 -24.23
C ASP A 213 6.75 0.87 -24.11
N GLN A 214 7.23 0.39 -25.26
CA GLN A 214 8.05 -0.83 -25.33
C GLN A 214 9.33 -0.77 -24.48
N VAL A 215 9.89 0.42 -24.27
CA VAL A 215 11.12 0.58 -23.46
C VAL A 215 10.81 0.28 -21.99
N TYR A 216 9.73 0.87 -21.48
CA TYR A 216 9.29 0.62 -20.10
C TYR A 216 8.80 -0.81 -19.90
N LEU A 217 8.09 -1.40 -20.86
CA LEU A 217 7.70 -2.82 -20.79
C LEU A 217 8.91 -3.75 -20.71
N ASN A 218 9.99 -3.44 -21.44
CA ASN A 218 11.23 -4.22 -21.34
C ASN A 218 11.91 -4.05 -19.97
N GLN A 219 11.91 -2.85 -19.41
CA GLN A 219 12.43 -2.61 -18.06
C GLN A 219 11.62 -3.36 -16.99
N MET A 220 10.29 -3.34 -17.10
CA MET A 220 9.42 -4.08 -16.18
C MET A 220 9.68 -5.58 -16.23
N ARG A 221 9.90 -6.13 -17.45
CA ARG A 221 10.28 -7.54 -17.61
C ARG A 221 11.55 -7.87 -16.84
N GLU A 222 12.60 -7.05 -16.98
CA GLU A 222 13.87 -7.24 -16.27
C GLU A 222 13.67 -7.14 -14.75
N TYR A 223 12.91 -6.15 -14.28
CA TYR A 223 12.67 -5.97 -12.85
C TYR A 223 11.86 -7.12 -12.25
N LEU A 224 10.78 -7.53 -12.89
CA LEU A 224 9.95 -8.62 -12.41
C LEU A 224 10.70 -9.96 -12.41
N SER A 225 11.51 -10.24 -13.44
CA SER A 225 12.35 -11.43 -13.47
C SER A 225 13.35 -11.46 -12.31
N VAL A 226 14.10 -10.37 -12.11
CA VAL A 226 15.10 -10.29 -11.02
C VAL A 226 14.42 -10.39 -9.64
N ILE A 227 13.31 -9.69 -9.44
CA ILE A 227 12.56 -9.72 -8.18
C ILE A 227 12.03 -11.13 -7.91
N HIS A 228 11.44 -11.78 -8.93
CA HIS A 228 10.95 -13.16 -8.81
C HIS A 228 12.06 -14.11 -8.35
N ASP A 229 13.19 -14.10 -9.06
CA ASP A 229 14.31 -15.00 -8.79
C ASP A 229 14.91 -14.80 -7.41
N GLU A 230 15.18 -13.54 -7.02
CA GLU A 230 15.77 -13.21 -5.72
C GLU A 230 14.84 -13.56 -4.55
N PHE A 231 13.55 -13.27 -4.68
CA PHE A 231 12.58 -13.63 -3.65
C PHE A 231 12.30 -15.14 -3.59
N ALA A 232 12.33 -15.85 -4.73
CA ALA A 232 12.22 -17.30 -4.75
C ALA A 232 13.38 -17.96 -4.00
N ILE A 233 14.59 -17.43 -4.15
CA ILE A 233 15.77 -17.88 -3.39
C ILE A 233 15.62 -17.54 -1.91
N LEU A 234 15.23 -16.29 -1.59
CA LEU A 234 15.09 -15.83 -0.21
C LEU A 234 14.09 -16.66 0.61
N TYR A 235 13.00 -17.08 -0.01
CA TYR A 235 11.94 -17.87 0.64
C TYR A 235 12.10 -19.39 0.46
N ASP A 236 13.17 -19.86 -0.22
CA ASP A 236 13.41 -21.29 -0.53
C ASP A 236 12.26 -21.94 -1.32
N VAL A 237 11.74 -21.23 -2.32
CA VAL A 237 10.58 -21.61 -3.15
C VAL A 237 10.88 -21.63 -4.66
N VAL A 238 12.13 -21.73 -5.05
CA VAL A 238 12.63 -21.68 -6.46
C VAL A 238 11.89 -22.65 -7.40
N ASN A 239 11.33 -23.76 -6.88
CA ASN A 239 10.60 -24.73 -7.67
C ASN A 239 9.13 -24.84 -7.25
N ALA A 240 8.59 -23.88 -6.51
CA ALA A 240 7.21 -23.91 -6.08
C ALA A 240 6.29 -23.42 -7.22
N GLU A 241 5.36 -24.26 -7.64
CA GLU A 241 4.30 -23.85 -8.56
C GLU A 241 3.46 -22.73 -7.94
N GLY A 242 3.18 -21.68 -8.74
CA GLY A 242 2.32 -20.58 -8.34
C GLY A 242 2.97 -19.55 -7.39
N PHE A 243 4.29 -19.62 -7.15
CA PHE A 243 4.98 -18.55 -6.45
C PHE A 243 5.01 -17.30 -7.32
N GLY A 244 4.50 -16.19 -6.82
CA GLY A 244 4.53 -14.89 -7.49
C GLY A 244 4.81 -13.78 -6.48
N VAL A 245 5.48 -12.74 -6.94
CA VAL A 245 5.73 -11.52 -6.18
C VAL A 245 4.89 -10.39 -6.77
N ASP A 246 4.15 -9.72 -5.92
CA ASP A 246 3.34 -8.55 -6.25
C ASP A 246 4.14 -7.28 -5.92
N ILE A 247 4.22 -6.35 -6.85
CA ILE A 247 4.90 -5.07 -6.68
C ILE A 247 4.00 -3.91 -7.10
N GLU A 248 4.07 -2.81 -6.37
CA GLU A 248 3.57 -1.52 -6.82
C GLU A 248 4.71 -0.71 -7.45
N TYR A 249 4.41 0.02 -8.52
CA TYR A 249 5.37 0.89 -9.22
C TYR A 249 4.75 2.22 -9.67
N ASN A 250 5.60 3.20 -9.87
CA ASN A 250 5.28 4.53 -10.39
C ASN A 250 6.48 5.17 -11.11
#